data_2e95cfab0f0ef8faef04b7a65248db3e
#
_entry.id   2e95cfab0f0ef8faef04b7a65248db3e
#
_cell.length_a   1.000
_cell.length_b   1.000
_cell.length_c   1.000
_cell.angle_alpha   90.00
_cell.angle_beta   90.00
_cell.angle_gamma   90.00
#
_symmetry.space_group_name_H-M   'P 1'
#
loop_
_entity.id
_entity.type
_entity.pdbx_description
1 polymer ?
#
loop_
_entity_poly.entity_id
_entity_poly.type
_entity_poly.pdbx_seq_one_letter_code
_entity_poly.pdbx_strand_id
1 'polypeptide(L)'
;MNKLPERIRIKDIARLADVSVGTVDRVIHGRSGVSEASKKRVEEILKQLDYQPNMYASALASNKKYTFICLLPEHLEGEYWTAVELGIHEAIATYSDFNTSVKINYYDPYDYHSFVDASEAILTLQPDG
;
A
#
# COMPACT_ATOMS: atom_id res chain seq x y z
N MET A 1 37.67 -4.13 0.36
CA MET A 1 36.42 -4.15 -0.44
C MET A 1 35.24 -3.98 0.49
N ASN A 2 34.50 -2.89 0.40
CA ASN A 2 33.25 -2.74 1.11
C ASN A 2 32.22 -3.66 0.43
N LYS A 3 31.96 -4.81 1.05
CA LYS A 3 30.82 -5.65 0.69
C LYS A 3 29.55 -4.84 0.89
N LEU A 4 28.80 -4.57 -0.15
CA LEU A 4 27.45 -4.00 -0.01
C LEU A 4 26.68 -4.89 0.96
N PRO A 5 25.98 -4.32 1.95
CA PRO A 5 25.21 -5.10 2.90
C PRO A 5 24.16 -5.92 2.14
N GLU A 6 23.89 -7.13 2.61
CA GLU A 6 22.93 -8.07 2.03
C GLU A 6 21.54 -7.45 1.80
N ARG A 7 21.26 -6.30 2.43
CA ARG A 7 20.08 -5.49 2.27
C ARG A 7 20.43 -4.00 2.26
N ILE A 8 20.26 -3.36 1.13
CA ILE A 8 20.49 -1.92 0.95
C ILE A 8 19.43 -1.13 1.72
N ARG A 9 19.87 -0.16 2.48
CA ARG A 9 19.03 0.75 3.28
C ARG A 9 19.07 2.17 2.73
N ILE A 10 18.07 2.98 3.04
CA ILE A 10 18.00 4.39 2.65
C ILE A 10 19.27 5.16 3.01
N LYS A 11 19.89 4.89 4.16
CA LYS A 11 21.15 5.50 4.58
C LYS A 11 22.33 5.16 3.66
N ASP A 12 22.34 3.99 3.06
CA ASP A 12 23.39 3.59 2.13
C ASP A 12 23.24 4.36 0.81
N ILE A 13 22.01 4.55 0.35
CA ILE A 13 21.69 5.37 -0.82
C ILE A 13 22.06 6.83 -0.58
N ALA A 14 21.72 7.38 0.58
CA ALA A 14 22.06 8.74 0.97
C ALA A 14 23.57 8.98 0.91
N ARG A 15 24.36 8.04 1.44
CA ARG A 15 25.82 8.09 1.39
C ARG A 15 26.37 8.04 -0.05
N LEU A 16 25.84 7.14 -0.88
CA LEU A 16 26.27 6.99 -2.27
C LEU A 16 25.90 8.19 -3.14
N ALA A 17 24.75 8.80 -2.89
CA ALA A 17 24.27 9.98 -3.60
C ALA A 17 24.84 11.30 -3.04
N ASP A 18 25.56 11.26 -1.93
CA ASP A 18 26.05 12.43 -1.20
C ASP A 18 24.92 13.43 -0.88
N VAL A 19 23.87 12.91 -0.27
CA VAL A 19 22.69 13.68 0.17
C VAL A 19 22.22 13.22 1.54
N SER A 20 21.30 13.96 2.16
CA SER A 20 20.70 13.54 3.42
C SER A 20 19.71 12.38 3.23
N VAL A 21 19.48 11.60 4.30
CA VAL A 21 18.45 10.56 4.34
C VAL A 21 17.08 11.13 4.01
N GLY A 22 16.77 12.33 4.51
CA GLY A 22 15.51 13.02 4.20
C GLY A 22 15.37 13.38 2.73
N THR A 23 16.46 13.68 2.03
CA THR A 23 16.45 13.92 0.58
C THR A 23 16.11 12.63 -0.18
N VAL A 24 16.71 11.50 0.20
CA VAL A 24 16.40 10.19 -0.39
C VAL A 24 14.93 9.83 -0.17
N ASP A 25 14.43 10.01 1.05
CA ASP A 25 12.99 9.74 1.38
C ASP A 25 12.05 10.57 0.50
N ARG A 26 12.33 11.85 0.32
CA ARG A 26 11.54 12.73 -0.55
C ARG A 26 11.54 12.29 -2.01
N VAL A 27 12.69 11.86 -2.53
CA VAL A 27 12.78 11.34 -3.91
C VAL A 27 11.98 10.05 -4.07
N ILE A 28 12.13 9.09 -3.15
CA ILE A 28 11.42 7.81 -3.19
C ILE A 28 9.90 8.02 -3.18
N HIS A 29 9.41 8.98 -2.40
CA HIS A 29 7.98 9.25 -2.25
C HIS A 29 7.46 10.39 -3.17
N GLY A 30 8.28 10.86 -4.10
CA GLY A 30 7.87 11.91 -5.06
C GLY A 30 7.50 13.25 -4.41
N ARG A 31 8.07 13.56 -3.23
CA ARG A 31 7.80 14.81 -2.51
C ARG A 31 8.64 15.95 -3.05
N SER A 32 8.10 17.17 -2.95
CA SER A 32 8.80 18.39 -3.35
C SER A 32 9.95 18.77 -2.39
N GLY A 33 10.75 19.76 -2.79
CA GLY A 33 11.83 20.31 -1.97
C GLY A 33 13.18 19.62 -2.16
N VAL A 34 13.40 19.01 -3.31
CA VAL A 34 14.68 18.41 -3.73
C VAL A 34 15.12 19.08 -5.02
N SER A 35 16.39 19.44 -5.12
CA SER A 35 16.97 19.98 -6.37
C SER A 35 16.98 18.91 -7.46
N GLU A 36 16.84 19.31 -8.73
CA GLU A 36 16.89 18.38 -9.87
C GLU A 36 18.20 17.58 -9.91
N ALA A 37 19.32 18.20 -9.56
CA ALA A 37 20.62 17.54 -9.51
C ALA A 37 20.67 16.43 -8.45
N SER A 38 20.15 16.70 -7.25
CA SER A 38 20.07 15.71 -6.16
C SER A 38 19.08 14.60 -6.49
N LYS A 39 17.93 14.94 -7.04
CA LYS A 39 16.92 13.98 -7.49
C LYS A 39 17.50 13.00 -8.49
N LYS A 40 18.16 13.50 -9.53
CA LYS A 40 18.77 12.68 -10.58
C LYS A 40 19.84 11.73 -10.01
N ARG A 41 20.71 12.21 -9.11
CA ARG A 41 21.73 11.36 -8.47
C ARG A 41 21.10 10.22 -7.66
N VAL A 42 20.06 10.51 -6.89
CA VAL A 42 19.34 9.50 -6.10
C VAL A 42 18.67 8.49 -7.02
N GLU A 43 17.95 8.94 -8.04
CA GLU A 43 17.27 8.07 -9.00
C GLU A 43 18.24 7.13 -9.75
N GLU A 44 19.41 7.63 -10.16
CA GLU A 44 20.46 6.82 -10.78
C GLU A 44 20.96 5.71 -9.84
N ILE A 45 21.18 6.02 -8.57
CA ILE A 45 21.63 5.04 -7.57
C ILE A 45 20.55 4.03 -7.25
N LEU A 46 19.29 4.46 -7.09
CA LEU A 46 18.16 3.55 -6.90
C LEU A 46 18.06 2.54 -8.04
N LYS A 47 18.23 3.00 -9.27
CA LYS A 47 18.21 2.15 -10.46
C LYS A 47 19.40 1.19 -10.53
N GLN A 48 20.62 1.67 -10.26
CA GLN A 48 21.84 0.85 -10.28
C GLN A 48 21.80 -0.28 -9.23
N LEU A 49 21.19 -0.01 -8.08
CA LEU A 49 21.11 -0.95 -6.96
C LEU A 49 19.86 -1.82 -7.00
N ASP A 50 18.98 -1.64 -7.99
CA ASP A 50 17.66 -2.29 -8.04
C ASP A 50 16.93 -2.21 -6.68
N TYR A 51 16.93 -1.00 -6.10
CA TYR A 51 16.43 -0.80 -4.74
C TYR A 51 14.93 -1.02 -4.66
N GLN A 52 14.53 -1.95 -3.81
CA GLN A 52 13.12 -2.20 -3.47
C GLN A 52 12.80 -1.57 -2.11
N PRO A 53 11.84 -0.62 -2.05
CA PRO A 53 11.42 -0.03 -0.78
C PRO A 53 10.97 -1.10 0.21
N ASN A 54 11.39 -0.97 1.47
CA ASN A 54 10.88 -1.84 2.52
C ASN A 54 9.48 -1.38 2.94
N MET A 55 8.46 -2.01 2.40
CA MET A 55 7.06 -1.70 2.70
C MET A 55 6.74 -1.85 4.19
N TYR A 56 7.32 -2.83 4.89
CA TYR A 56 7.13 -3.00 6.34
C TYR A 56 7.70 -1.82 7.14
N ALA A 57 8.90 -1.37 6.81
CA ALA A 57 9.49 -0.21 7.47
C ALA A 57 8.69 1.07 7.20
N SER A 58 8.18 1.25 5.99
CA SER A 58 7.32 2.37 5.63
C SER A 58 5.99 2.33 6.37
N ALA A 59 5.38 1.17 6.51
CA ALA A 59 4.13 0.98 7.26
C ALA A 59 4.32 1.24 8.76
N LEU A 60 5.44 0.82 9.35
CA LEU A 60 5.79 1.10 10.73
C LEU A 60 6.05 2.59 10.99
N ALA A 61 6.67 3.28 10.05
CA ALA A 61 6.96 4.72 10.16
C ALA A 61 5.70 5.58 9.92
N SER A 62 4.73 5.06 9.19
CA SER A 62 3.44 5.71 8.92
C SER A 62 2.41 5.28 9.95
N ASN A 63 1.97 6.20 10.82
CA ASN A 63 0.83 5.95 11.71
C ASN A 63 -0.53 5.98 10.97
N LYS A 64 -0.53 6.10 9.66
CA LYS A 64 -1.75 6.13 8.86
C LYS A 64 -2.35 4.74 8.78
N LYS A 65 -3.61 4.62 9.17
CA LYS A 65 -4.43 3.43 8.99
C LYS A 65 -5.26 3.60 7.72
N TYR A 66 -5.32 2.54 6.92
CA TYR A 66 -6.14 2.49 5.73
C TYR A 66 -7.33 1.55 5.96
N THR A 67 -8.51 1.99 5.56
CA THR A 67 -9.72 1.18 5.63
C THR A 67 -10.28 0.99 4.22
N PHE A 68 -10.42 -0.26 3.82
CA PHE A 68 -11.04 -0.66 2.56
C PHE A 68 -12.31 -1.44 2.84
N ILE A 69 -13.30 -1.27 1.99
CA ILE A 69 -14.57 -2.00 2.08
C ILE A 69 -14.85 -2.67 0.73
N CYS A 70 -15.02 -3.98 0.76
CA CYS A 70 -15.45 -4.75 -0.40
C CYS A 70 -16.94 -4.94 -0.32
N LEU A 71 -17.68 -4.51 -1.34
CA LEU A 71 -19.13 -4.73 -1.44
C LEU A 71 -19.39 -5.90 -2.40
N LEU A 72 -19.89 -7.00 -1.87
CA LEU A 72 -20.17 -8.22 -2.61
C LEU A 72 -21.67 -8.53 -2.61
N PRO A 73 -22.20 -9.19 -3.67
CA PRO A 73 -23.54 -9.75 -3.58
C PRO A 73 -23.58 -10.88 -2.54
N GLU A 74 -24.71 -11.03 -1.86
CA GLU A 74 -25.00 -12.22 -1.07
C GLU A 74 -24.91 -13.45 -1.97
N HIS A 75 -24.28 -14.51 -1.48
CA HIS A 75 -24.04 -15.73 -2.25
C HIS A 75 -23.98 -16.95 -1.34
N LEU A 76 -24.19 -18.11 -1.92
CA LEU A 76 -24.05 -19.39 -1.24
C LEU A 76 -22.66 -19.98 -1.45
N GLU A 77 -22.26 -20.85 -0.54
CA GLU A 77 -21.00 -21.59 -0.67
C GLU A 77 -20.98 -22.40 -1.98
N GLY A 78 -19.87 -22.31 -2.71
CA GLY A 78 -19.69 -22.96 -4.01
C GLY A 78 -20.09 -22.11 -5.22
N GLU A 79 -20.70 -20.95 -5.02
CA GLU A 79 -20.93 -20.00 -6.11
C GLU A 79 -19.66 -19.22 -6.47
N TYR A 80 -19.69 -18.51 -7.61
CA TYR A 80 -18.56 -17.71 -8.11
C TYR A 80 -17.92 -16.79 -7.05
N TRP A 81 -18.75 -16.12 -6.28
CA TRP A 81 -18.30 -15.14 -5.27
C TRP A 81 -17.59 -15.76 -4.08
N THR A 82 -17.77 -17.06 -3.82
CA THR A 82 -17.01 -17.79 -2.79
C THR A 82 -15.51 -17.72 -3.05
N ALA A 83 -15.08 -17.92 -4.30
CA ALA A 83 -13.66 -17.82 -4.67
C ALA A 83 -13.13 -16.40 -4.53
N VAL A 84 -13.93 -15.38 -4.89
CA VAL A 84 -13.57 -13.96 -4.71
C VAL A 84 -13.39 -13.64 -3.23
N GLU A 85 -14.31 -14.07 -2.38
CA GLU A 85 -14.25 -13.84 -0.93
C GLU A 85 -13.04 -14.52 -0.28
N LEU A 86 -12.69 -15.74 -0.70
CA LEU A 86 -11.45 -16.41 -0.27
C LEU A 86 -10.21 -15.60 -0.63
N GLY A 87 -10.13 -15.05 -1.83
CA GLY A 87 -9.03 -14.19 -2.25
C GLY A 87 -8.94 -12.90 -1.40
N ILE A 88 -10.07 -12.32 -1.03
CA ILE A 88 -10.11 -11.16 -0.13
C ILE A 88 -9.58 -11.54 1.27
N HIS A 89 -9.98 -12.68 1.82
CA HIS A 89 -9.49 -13.17 3.12
C HIS A 89 -7.97 -13.44 3.09
N GLU A 90 -7.45 -14.01 2.02
CA GLU A 90 -6.00 -14.20 1.84
C GLU A 90 -5.27 -12.85 1.79
N ALA A 91 -5.81 -11.87 1.09
CA ALA A 91 -5.23 -10.52 1.05
C ALA A 91 -5.25 -9.86 2.43
N ILE A 92 -6.35 -9.98 3.19
CA ILE A 92 -6.45 -9.48 4.56
C ILE A 92 -5.34 -10.07 5.43
N ALA A 93 -5.15 -11.39 5.38
CA ALA A 93 -4.11 -12.08 6.14
C ALA A 93 -2.70 -11.63 5.72
N THR A 94 -2.46 -11.46 4.43
CA THR A 94 -1.15 -11.06 3.87
C THR A 94 -0.77 -9.62 4.25
N TYR A 95 -1.73 -8.71 4.26
CA TYR A 95 -1.48 -7.27 4.45
C TYR A 95 -1.89 -6.74 5.83
N SER A 96 -2.22 -7.61 6.79
CA SER A 96 -2.62 -7.22 8.15
C SER A 96 -1.58 -6.34 8.87
N ASP A 97 -0.29 -6.55 8.61
CA ASP A 97 0.80 -5.83 9.24
C ASP A 97 1.07 -4.44 8.63
N PHE A 98 0.34 -4.05 7.58
CA PHE A 98 0.52 -2.77 6.88
C PHE A 98 -0.45 -1.67 7.33
N ASN A 99 -0.99 -1.76 8.55
CA ASN A 99 -2.02 -0.84 9.05
C ASN A 99 -3.24 -0.75 8.12
N THR A 100 -3.61 -1.88 7.54
CA THR A 100 -4.72 -1.99 6.59
C THR A 100 -5.86 -2.77 7.23
N SER A 101 -7.06 -2.22 7.16
CA SER A 101 -8.30 -2.88 7.56
C SER A 101 -9.17 -3.07 6.34
N VAL A 102 -9.65 -4.29 6.11
CA VAL A 102 -10.58 -4.61 5.03
C VAL A 102 -11.83 -5.22 5.63
N LYS A 103 -12.99 -4.69 5.24
CA LYS A 103 -14.31 -5.22 5.62
C LYS A 103 -15.05 -5.68 4.39
N ILE A 104 -15.81 -6.74 4.53
CA ILE A 104 -16.72 -7.24 3.48
C ILE A 104 -18.14 -6.89 3.90
N ASN A 105 -18.84 -6.16 3.04
CA ASN A 105 -20.26 -5.87 3.16
C ASN A 105 -20.99 -6.58 2.03
N TYR A 106 -22.24 -6.90 2.25
CA TYR A 106 -23.06 -7.64 1.29
C TYR A 106 -24.30 -6.85 0.91
N TYR A 107 -24.82 -7.11 -0.29
CA TYR A 107 -26.10 -6.61 -0.77
C TYR A 107 -26.89 -7.76 -1.40
N ASP A 108 -28.21 -7.66 -1.40
CA ASP A 108 -29.10 -8.61 -2.10
C ASP A 108 -28.99 -8.36 -3.62
N PRO A 109 -28.46 -9.31 -4.43
CA PRO A 109 -28.30 -9.15 -5.86
C PRO A 109 -29.64 -9.04 -6.63
N TYR A 110 -30.73 -9.38 -6.00
CA TYR A 110 -32.08 -9.32 -6.58
C TYR A 110 -32.86 -8.06 -6.19
N ASP A 111 -32.30 -7.23 -5.30
CA ASP A 111 -32.90 -5.97 -4.86
C ASP A 111 -31.97 -4.79 -5.13
N TYR A 112 -32.32 -3.96 -6.11
CA TYR A 112 -31.58 -2.75 -6.44
C TYR A 112 -31.45 -1.79 -5.25
N HIS A 113 -32.48 -1.65 -4.43
CA HIS A 113 -32.44 -0.78 -3.26
C HIS A 113 -31.43 -1.27 -2.23
N SER A 114 -31.27 -2.57 -2.05
CA SER A 114 -30.23 -3.15 -1.19
C SER A 114 -28.83 -2.71 -1.60
N PHE A 115 -28.54 -2.70 -2.90
CA PHE A 115 -27.24 -2.21 -3.41
C PHE A 115 -27.04 -0.71 -3.14
N VAL A 116 -28.05 0.11 -3.39
CA VAL A 116 -27.97 1.55 -3.14
C VAL A 116 -27.75 1.84 -1.66
N ASP A 117 -28.58 1.24 -0.78
CA ASP A 117 -28.49 1.44 0.67
C ASP A 117 -27.13 0.99 1.22
N ALA A 118 -26.62 -0.14 0.78
CA ALA A 118 -25.28 -0.63 1.16
C ALA A 118 -24.16 0.32 0.70
N SER A 119 -24.27 0.83 -0.53
CA SER A 119 -23.30 1.78 -1.09
C SER A 119 -23.31 3.11 -0.32
N GLU A 120 -24.47 3.66 -0.01
CA GLU A 120 -24.61 4.88 0.78
C GLU A 120 -24.07 4.72 2.21
N ALA A 121 -24.34 3.59 2.84
CA ALA A 121 -23.82 3.25 4.16
C ALA A 121 -22.29 3.21 4.16
N ILE A 122 -21.67 2.63 3.11
CA ILE A 122 -20.21 2.60 2.94
C ILE A 122 -19.66 4.01 2.79
N LEU A 123 -20.24 4.85 1.96
CA LEU A 123 -19.81 6.23 1.77
C LEU A 123 -19.84 7.04 3.07
N THR A 124 -20.81 6.78 3.93
CA THR A 124 -20.92 7.41 5.27
C THR A 124 -19.73 7.08 6.17
N LEU A 125 -19.14 5.88 6.02
CA LEU A 125 -17.97 5.45 6.78
C LEU A 125 -16.66 6.09 6.29
N GLN A 126 -16.67 6.76 5.15
CA GLN A 126 -15.51 7.42 4.54
C GLN A 126 -14.27 6.51 4.46
N PRO A 127 -14.35 5.32 3.86
CA PRO A 127 -13.19 4.46 3.68
C PRO A 127 -12.17 5.10 2.73
N ASP A 128 -10.95 4.60 2.75
CA ASP A 128 -9.89 5.02 1.81
C ASP A 128 -10.10 4.41 0.41
N GLY A 129 -10.84 3.30 0.33
CA GLY A 129 -11.19 2.64 -0.92
C GLY A 129 -12.24 1.55 -0.75
#